data_a3392a9697b060623469685c1c255837
#
_entry.id   a3392a9697b060623469685c1c255837
#
_cell.length_a   1.000
_cell.length_b   1.000
_cell.length_c   1.000
_cell.angle_alpha   90.00
_cell.angle_beta   90.00
_cell.angle_gamma   90.00
#
_symmetry.space_group_name_H-M   'P 1'
#
loop_
_entity.id
_entity.type
_entity.pdbx_description
1 polymer ?
#
loop_
_entity_poly.entity_id
_entity_poly.type
_entity_poly.pdbx_seq_one_letter_code
_entity_poly.pdbx_strand_id
1 'polypeptide(L)'
;MGHLGLMPQSINKYGTYTVRAKDEEEAEKLLSDAHLLEETGCFALVLEKIPASLAERVARELTIPVIGIGAGGAVDGQVLVVSDMLGMTNGFSPRFLRRYADLHTVMTGAIQQYVDDVKKGIP
;
A
#
# COMPACT_ATOMS: atom_id res chain seq x y z
N MET A 1 3.71 -6.60 -14.17
CA MET A 1 2.91 -6.79 -12.93
C MET A 1 1.72 -5.86 -12.98
N GLY A 2 0.54 -6.38 -12.72
CA GLY A 2 -0.70 -5.58 -12.67
C GLY A 2 -0.93 -4.95 -11.30
N HIS A 3 -1.82 -3.96 -11.24
CA HIS A 3 -2.19 -3.28 -9.99
C HIS A 3 -3.66 -2.88 -10.07
N LEU A 4 -4.43 -3.27 -9.08
CA LEU A 4 -5.86 -2.91 -8.95
C LEU A 4 -6.16 -2.41 -7.54
N GLY A 5 -7.26 -1.70 -7.41
CA GLY A 5 -7.69 -1.05 -6.18
C GLY A 5 -7.23 0.40 -6.10
N LEU A 6 -6.80 0.85 -4.93
CA LEU A 6 -6.28 2.21 -4.77
C LEU A 6 -4.92 2.33 -5.45
N MET A 7 -4.80 3.32 -6.33
CA MET A 7 -3.52 3.71 -6.93
C MET A 7 -3.21 5.14 -6.50
N PRO A 8 -2.04 5.42 -5.87
CA PRO A 8 -1.71 6.76 -5.40
C PRO A 8 -1.80 7.84 -6.47
N GLN A 9 -1.39 7.53 -7.69
CA GLN A 9 -1.49 8.45 -8.82
C GLN A 9 -2.93 8.76 -9.25
N SER A 10 -3.91 7.98 -8.80
CA SER A 10 -5.33 8.19 -9.09
C SER A 10 -6.10 8.85 -7.96
N ILE A 11 -5.42 9.32 -6.92
CA ILE A 11 -6.05 9.91 -5.74
C ILE A 11 -6.93 11.11 -6.08
N ASN A 12 -6.52 11.91 -7.06
CA ASN A 12 -7.31 13.06 -7.52
C ASN A 12 -8.64 12.65 -8.17
N LYS A 13 -8.67 11.50 -8.82
CA LYS A 13 -9.90 10.94 -9.42
C LYS A 13 -10.89 10.47 -8.35
N TYR A 14 -10.39 9.82 -7.30
CA TYR A 14 -11.23 9.25 -6.24
C TYR A 14 -11.40 10.19 -5.05
N GLY A 15 -10.57 11.23 -4.92
CA GLY A 15 -10.63 12.25 -3.88
C GLY A 15 -10.23 11.81 -2.48
N THR A 16 -9.84 10.55 -2.26
CA THR A 16 -9.56 10.03 -0.93
C THR A 16 -8.81 8.69 -0.96
N TYR A 17 -8.16 8.34 0.16
CA TYR A 17 -7.55 7.05 0.44
C TYR A 17 -8.56 6.05 1.04
N THR A 18 -9.76 5.98 0.52
CA THR A 18 -10.75 5.00 0.98
C THR A 18 -10.53 3.62 0.39
N VAL A 19 -11.07 2.59 1.06
CA VAL A 19 -11.10 1.23 0.53
C VAL A 19 -11.93 1.21 -0.75
N ARG A 20 -11.38 0.64 -1.81
CA ARG A 20 -12.03 0.54 -3.13
C ARG A 20 -12.81 -0.76 -3.26
N ALA A 21 -13.70 -0.81 -4.24
CA ALA A 21 -14.50 -1.99 -4.59
C ALA A 21 -15.36 -2.51 -3.43
N LYS A 22 -15.92 -1.62 -2.62
CA LYS A 22 -16.81 -1.97 -1.51
C LYS A 22 -18.19 -2.40 -1.98
N ASP A 23 -18.71 -1.76 -3.04
CA ASP A 23 -20.00 -2.12 -3.59
C ASP A 23 -19.85 -3.26 -4.60
N GLU A 24 -20.98 -3.91 -4.91
CA GLU A 24 -20.98 -5.09 -5.76
C GLU A 24 -20.55 -4.79 -7.20
N GLU A 25 -20.93 -3.64 -7.74
CA GLU A 25 -20.56 -3.23 -9.10
C GLU A 25 -19.04 -3.02 -9.21
N GLU A 26 -18.42 -2.30 -8.27
CA GLU A 26 -16.96 -2.13 -8.22
C GLU A 26 -16.25 -3.47 -8.01
N ALA A 27 -16.81 -4.34 -7.18
CA ALA A 27 -16.22 -5.66 -6.90
C ALA A 27 -16.22 -6.54 -8.16
N GLU A 28 -17.32 -6.60 -8.90
CA GLU A 28 -17.40 -7.35 -10.14
C GLU A 28 -16.48 -6.78 -11.23
N LYS A 29 -16.39 -5.45 -11.30
CA LYS A 29 -15.43 -4.80 -12.21
C LYS A 29 -14.00 -5.15 -11.87
N LEU A 30 -13.62 -5.10 -10.59
CA LEU A 30 -12.26 -5.45 -10.15
C LEU A 30 -11.92 -6.90 -10.50
N LEU A 31 -12.84 -7.81 -10.26
CA LEU A 31 -12.65 -9.22 -10.57
C LEU A 31 -12.48 -9.44 -12.08
N SER A 32 -13.30 -8.79 -12.89
CA SER A 32 -13.18 -8.83 -14.35
C SER A 32 -11.85 -8.26 -14.82
N ASP A 33 -11.42 -7.14 -14.27
CA ASP A 33 -10.13 -6.51 -14.58
C ASP A 33 -8.96 -7.41 -14.17
N ALA A 34 -9.06 -8.11 -13.04
CA ALA A 34 -8.04 -9.05 -12.58
C ALA A 34 -7.85 -10.20 -13.58
N HIS A 35 -8.94 -10.79 -14.05
CA HIS A 35 -8.89 -11.84 -15.09
C HIS A 35 -8.31 -11.31 -16.40
N LEU A 36 -8.70 -10.09 -16.79
CA LEU A 36 -8.16 -9.46 -18.00
C LEU A 36 -6.64 -9.24 -17.92
N LEU A 37 -6.15 -8.79 -16.76
CA LEU A 37 -4.70 -8.61 -16.56
C LEU A 37 -3.94 -9.94 -16.62
N GLU A 38 -4.50 -11.00 -16.07
CA GLU A 38 -3.92 -12.34 -16.20
C GLU A 38 -3.88 -12.79 -17.66
N GLU A 39 -4.97 -12.64 -18.39
CA GLU A 39 -5.07 -13.01 -19.80
C GLU A 39 -4.10 -12.22 -20.68
N THR A 40 -3.83 -10.96 -20.36
CA THR A 40 -2.89 -10.11 -21.11
C THR A 40 -1.42 -10.40 -20.78
N GLY A 41 -1.14 -11.33 -19.87
CA GLY A 41 0.21 -11.81 -19.61
C GLY A 41 0.89 -11.19 -18.38
N CYS A 42 0.15 -10.57 -17.46
CA CYS A 42 0.73 -10.17 -16.18
C CYS A 42 1.22 -11.41 -15.41
N PHE A 43 2.43 -11.35 -14.86
CA PHE A 43 3.01 -12.46 -14.09
C PHE A 43 2.61 -12.43 -12.61
N ALA A 44 2.09 -11.32 -12.14
CA ALA A 44 1.60 -11.14 -10.77
C ALA A 44 0.65 -9.94 -10.73
N LEU A 45 -0.15 -9.86 -9.67
CA LEU A 45 -1.13 -8.79 -9.46
C LEU A 45 -1.00 -8.23 -8.05
N VAL A 46 -0.94 -6.92 -7.92
CA VAL A 46 -1.04 -6.22 -6.64
C VAL A 46 -2.48 -5.76 -6.43
N LEU A 47 -3.02 -6.05 -5.25
CA LEU A 47 -4.32 -5.56 -4.81
C LEU A 47 -4.12 -4.61 -3.64
N GLU A 48 -4.53 -3.36 -3.80
CA GLU A 48 -4.32 -2.34 -2.79
C GLU A 48 -5.64 -1.79 -2.26
N LYS A 49 -5.79 -1.87 -0.94
CA LYS A 49 -6.89 -1.27 -0.18
C LYS A 49 -8.28 -1.66 -0.72
N ILE A 50 -8.50 -2.94 -0.83
CA ILE A 50 -9.78 -3.54 -1.19
C ILE A 50 -10.27 -4.45 -0.06
N PRO A 51 -11.56 -4.81 -0.02
CA PRO A 51 -12.07 -5.73 1.01
C PRO A 51 -11.33 -7.07 0.99
N ALA A 52 -11.01 -7.59 2.17
CA ALA A 52 -10.27 -8.85 2.33
C ALA A 52 -10.96 -10.04 1.64
N SER A 53 -12.30 -10.10 1.71
CA SER A 53 -13.09 -11.15 1.07
C SER A 53 -12.97 -11.12 -0.46
N LEU A 54 -12.90 -9.93 -1.04
CA LEU A 54 -12.72 -9.78 -2.48
C LEU A 54 -11.30 -10.16 -2.90
N ALA A 55 -10.29 -9.75 -2.12
CA ALA A 55 -8.90 -10.12 -2.37
C ALA A 55 -8.69 -11.64 -2.31
N GLU A 56 -9.31 -12.28 -1.31
CA GLU A 56 -9.30 -13.74 -1.20
C GLU A 56 -9.92 -14.42 -2.42
N ARG A 57 -11.05 -13.91 -2.89
CA ARG A 57 -11.71 -14.43 -4.09
C ARG A 57 -10.82 -14.29 -5.32
N VAL A 58 -10.20 -13.13 -5.52
CA VAL A 58 -9.26 -12.91 -6.63
C VAL A 58 -8.09 -13.88 -6.55
N ALA A 59 -7.49 -14.05 -5.37
CA ALA A 59 -6.36 -14.96 -5.18
C ALA A 59 -6.71 -16.43 -5.48
N ARG A 60 -7.93 -16.83 -5.18
CA ARG A 60 -8.41 -18.19 -5.48
C ARG A 60 -8.71 -18.42 -6.96
N GLU A 61 -9.18 -17.38 -7.66
CA GLU A 61 -9.58 -17.51 -9.06
C GLU A 61 -8.42 -17.36 -10.04
N LEU A 62 -7.39 -16.56 -9.70
CA LEU A 62 -6.23 -16.37 -10.56
C LEU A 62 -5.18 -17.47 -10.35
N THR A 63 -4.42 -17.74 -11.40
CA THR A 63 -3.28 -18.66 -11.35
C THR A 63 -1.96 -17.94 -11.09
N ILE A 64 -1.90 -16.63 -11.34
CA ILE A 64 -0.72 -15.80 -11.04
C ILE A 64 -0.72 -15.38 -9.57
N PRO A 65 0.47 -15.13 -8.98
CA PRO A 65 0.55 -14.64 -7.60
C PRO A 65 -0.20 -13.32 -7.38
N VAL A 66 -0.94 -13.25 -6.28
CA VAL A 66 -1.67 -12.06 -5.85
C VAL A 66 -1.01 -11.50 -4.59
N ILE A 67 -0.55 -10.26 -4.66
CA ILE A 67 0.17 -9.56 -3.59
C ILE A 67 -0.75 -8.49 -3.01
N GLY A 68 -0.99 -8.54 -1.71
CA GLY A 68 -1.88 -7.59 -1.04
C GLY A 68 -1.13 -6.47 -0.31
N ILE A 69 -1.77 -5.31 -0.29
CA ILE A 69 -1.43 -4.21 0.60
C ILE A 69 -2.74 -3.56 1.07
N GLY A 70 -3.03 -3.69 2.37
CA GLY A 70 -4.33 -3.27 2.90
C GLY A 70 -5.51 -4.04 2.31
N ALA A 71 -5.30 -5.31 1.96
CA ALA A 71 -6.28 -6.18 1.29
C ALA A 71 -6.55 -7.49 2.06
N GLY A 72 -6.18 -7.55 3.33
CA GLY A 72 -6.31 -8.75 4.15
C GLY A 72 -5.17 -9.74 3.95
N GLY A 73 -5.23 -10.87 4.65
CA GLY A 73 -4.16 -11.86 4.69
C GLY A 73 -4.34 -13.07 3.79
N ALA A 74 -5.48 -13.23 3.13
CA ALA A 74 -5.80 -14.41 2.33
C ALA A 74 -5.37 -14.24 0.86
N VAL A 75 -4.13 -13.84 0.67
CA VAL A 75 -3.46 -13.65 -0.63
C VAL A 75 -2.09 -14.34 -0.59
N ASP A 76 -1.42 -14.43 -1.74
CA ASP A 76 -0.18 -15.18 -1.85
C ASP A 76 1.03 -14.47 -1.21
N GLY A 77 0.99 -13.15 -1.11
CA GLY A 77 2.05 -12.38 -0.49
C GLY A 77 1.60 -10.99 -0.06
N GLN A 78 2.47 -10.29 0.66
CA GLN A 78 2.21 -8.95 1.18
C GLN A 78 3.32 -8.00 0.74
N VAL A 79 2.97 -6.74 0.53
CA VAL A 79 3.93 -5.66 0.33
C VAL A 79 3.57 -4.49 1.23
N LEU A 80 4.57 -3.71 1.62
CA LEU A 80 4.38 -2.51 2.40
C LEU A 80 5.43 -1.48 1.98
N VAL A 81 5.00 -0.22 1.85
CA VAL A 81 5.92 0.88 1.52
C VAL A 81 6.93 1.07 2.64
N VAL A 82 8.21 1.05 2.32
CA VAL A 82 9.29 1.07 3.32
C VAL A 82 9.26 2.32 4.21
N SER A 83 8.94 3.48 3.66
CA SER A 83 8.82 4.72 4.46
C SER A 83 7.66 4.65 5.45
N ASP A 84 6.57 3.98 5.09
CA ASP A 84 5.45 3.74 5.99
C ASP A 84 5.81 2.69 7.06
N MET A 85 6.38 1.58 6.62
CA MET A 85 6.78 0.48 7.51
C MET A 85 7.73 0.97 8.62
N LEU A 86 8.68 1.83 8.28
CA LEU A 86 9.68 2.33 9.20
C LEU A 86 9.29 3.64 9.90
N GLY A 87 8.12 4.17 9.63
CA GLY A 87 7.67 5.42 10.26
C GLY A 87 8.56 6.61 9.92
N MET A 88 9.00 6.73 8.67
CA MET A 88 9.90 7.81 8.24
C MET A 88 9.18 9.16 8.10
N THR A 89 7.85 9.15 7.96
CA THR A 89 7.06 10.36 7.81
C THR A 89 6.22 10.63 9.05
N ASN A 90 5.97 11.91 9.34
CA ASN A 90 5.06 12.35 10.37
C ASN A 90 3.73 12.76 9.73
N GLY A 91 2.60 12.34 10.29
CA GLY A 91 1.27 12.72 9.80
C GLY A 91 0.38 11.51 9.52
N PHE A 92 -0.35 11.55 8.39
CA PHE A 92 -1.37 10.57 8.07
C PHE A 92 -0.84 9.14 8.08
N SER A 93 -1.54 8.27 8.82
CA SER A 93 -1.24 6.84 8.90
C SER A 93 -2.53 6.07 8.60
N PRO A 94 -2.62 5.35 7.47
CA PRO A 94 -3.78 4.51 7.16
C PRO A 94 -3.99 3.43 8.23
N ARG A 95 -5.25 3.04 8.45
CA ARG A 95 -5.61 2.03 9.46
C ARG A 95 -4.97 0.67 9.21
N PHE A 96 -4.73 0.31 7.96
CA PHE A 96 -4.10 -0.96 7.61
C PHE A 96 -2.58 -0.96 7.85
N LEU A 97 -2.01 0.22 8.13
CA LEU A 97 -0.57 0.40 8.25
C LEU A 97 -0.11 0.09 9.66
N ARG A 98 0.72 -0.95 9.78
CA ARG A 98 1.48 -1.22 11.00
C ARG A 98 2.88 -0.62 10.84
N ARG A 99 3.25 0.28 11.75
CA ARG A 99 4.60 0.81 11.82
C ARG A 99 5.47 -0.11 12.68
N TYR A 100 6.61 -0.48 12.13
CA TYR A 100 7.58 -1.34 12.81
C TYR A 100 8.69 -0.55 13.49
N ALA A 101 8.83 0.75 13.14
CA ALA A 101 9.78 1.67 13.75
C ALA A 101 9.23 3.10 13.69
N ASP A 102 9.88 4.02 14.41
CA ASP A 102 9.59 5.46 14.38
C ASP A 102 10.86 6.21 13.96
N LEU A 103 11.27 6.05 12.71
CA LEU A 103 12.47 6.71 12.18
C LEU A 103 12.30 8.22 12.03
N HIS A 104 11.08 8.73 11.90
CA HIS A 104 10.86 10.18 11.86
C HIS A 104 11.44 10.87 13.09
N THR A 105 11.13 10.35 14.28
CA THR A 105 11.65 10.90 15.55
C THR A 105 13.17 10.79 15.63
N VAL A 106 13.74 9.64 15.27
CA VAL A 106 15.18 9.41 15.33
C VAL A 106 15.94 10.32 14.37
N MET A 107 15.48 10.40 13.12
CA MET A 107 16.12 11.23 12.09
C MET A 107 16.03 12.71 12.40
N THR A 108 14.85 13.18 12.84
CA THR A 108 14.63 14.58 13.21
C THR A 108 15.54 14.97 14.38
N GLY A 109 15.63 14.13 15.41
CA GLY A 109 16.52 14.36 16.55
C GLY A 109 17.99 14.42 16.16
N ALA A 110 18.45 13.51 15.31
CA ALA A 110 19.81 13.49 14.83
C ALA A 110 20.15 14.74 14.00
N ILE A 111 19.26 15.13 13.10
CA ILE A 111 19.45 16.36 12.29
C ILE A 111 19.48 17.60 13.17
N GLN A 112 18.59 17.68 14.15
CA GLN A 112 18.56 18.81 15.08
C GLN A 112 19.87 18.90 15.88
N GLN A 113 20.36 17.79 16.37
CA GLN A 113 21.65 17.75 17.10
C GLN A 113 22.80 18.23 16.20
N TYR A 114 22.86 17.77 14.97
CA TYR A 114 23.87 18.25 14.01
C TYR A 114 23.79 19.78 13.80
N VAL A 115 22.57 20.30 13.60
CA VAL A 115 22.36 21.74 13.44
C VAL A 115 22.85 22.54 14.66
N ASP A 116 22.54 22.03 15.86
CA ASP A 116 22.97 22.68 17.10
C ASP A 116 24.50 22.66 17.27
N ASP A 117 25.13 21.56 16.92
CA ASP A 117 26.59 21.44 16.96
C ASP A 117 27.27 22.41 15.97
N VAL A 118 26.76 22.50 14.76
CA VAL A 118 27.25 23.47 13.76
C VAL A 118 27.14 24.90 14.28
N LYS A 119 26.00 25.27 14.89
CA LYS A 119 25.80 26.61 15.47
C LYS A 119 26.76 26.92 16.62
N LYS A 120 27.21 25.88 17.33
CA LYS A 120 28.18 26.01 18.41
C LYS A 120 29.64 25.94 17.91
N GLY A 121 29.86 25.76 16.62
CA GLY A 121 31.18 25.60 16.03
C GLY A 121 31.84 24.26 16.33
N ILE A 122 31.05 23.26 16.64
CA ILE A 122 31.57 21.89 16.86
C ILE A 122 31.58 21.17 15.50
N PRO A 123 32.76 20.65 15.06
CA PRO A 123 32.85 19.96 13.77
C PRO A 123 32.13 18.59 13.76
#